data_fcce21d7f1700c46ea6f1da29500b3e6
#
_entry.id   fcce21d7f1700c46ea6f1da29500b3e6
#
_cell.length_a   1.000
_cell.length_b   1.000
_cell.length_c   1.000
_cell.angle_alpha   90.00
_cell.angle_beta   90.00
_cell.angle_gamma   90.00
#
_symmetry.space_group_name_H-M   'P 1'
#
loop_
_entity.id
_entity.type
_entity.pdbx_description
1 polymer ?
#
loop_
_entity_poly.entity_id
_entity_poly.type
_entity_poly.pdbx_seq_one_letter_code
_entity_poly.pdbx_strand_id
1 'polypeptide(L)'
;MRSLYVRMCLIFCSVIMISSLLGFLASNLYYQVKIKPQNDAKVTSMARQIQQFIDTHPDAWDEYLSTTAALGYKIYLTDGKGGDHIYGKPFRVMDLEQANIIKVLSGKVYHGIAEFPSKPFITGFFDNQLQNSVGVPIQVNREPHALFLRPDAEVQFGELRVFFSLILGLTVLFSMGFVIMSVLHVVRPITRLTEATKQISKGRYDIQLNTRRRDQIGQLASHFMVMSGELERTNRARQEFVANVSHEIESPLTSIQGFAHALKDDRLPEEQRLQYLAIIDGESRRLSLLSKQLLTLSSLDYDPEALQKNSFDLRAQLRQAVQSMEWRIADKQLAVRLNLEEMKVSGDSNLLYQVWINLLSNAVKYTPAGGSVALTAKAAGDSCVVTVTDTGEGIANEELPMIFDRFYKVDRARTHETQSSGLGLAIVKKIVGAHHGTIEVSSTVGAGTTFTVRLPIVLVTGHS
;
A
#
# COMPACT_ATOMS: atom_id res chain seq x y z
N MET A 1 -10.59 19.81 -1.07
CA MET A 1 -10.12 18.74 -0.16
C MET A 1 -9.03 19.32 0.73
N ARG A 2 -9.21 19.33 2.04
CA ARG A 2 -8.14 19.76 2.97
C ARG A 2 -7.00 18.76 2.83
N SER A 3 -5.77 19.24 2.61
CA SER A 3 -4.60 18.38 2.40
C SER A 3 -4.43 17.43 3.61
N LEU A 4 -3.93 16.23 3.37
CA LEU A 4 -3.61 15.24 4.41
C LEU A 4 -2.76 15.87 5.53
N TYR A 5 -1.88 16.82 5.17
CA TYR A 5 -1.07 17.63 6.09
C TYR A 5 -1.91 18.36 7.13
N VAL A 6 -2.92 19.12 6.69
CA VAL A 6 -3.78 19.90 7.59
C VAL A 6 -4.54 18.99 8.54
N ARG A 7 -5.05 17.85 8.05
CA ARG A 7 -5.75 16.88 8.92
C ARG A 7 -4.81 16.27 9.96
N MET A 8 -3.61 15.85 9.59
CA MET A 8 -2.65 15.29 10.54
C MET A 8 -2.21 16.31 11.57
N CYS A 9 -1.89 17.55 11.16
CA CYS A 9 -1.58 18.64 12.10
C CYS A 9 -2.73 18.89 13.08
N LEU A 10 -3.97 18.97 12.59
CA LEU A 10 -5.15 19.16 13.45
C LEU A 10 -5.34 18.01 14.44
N ILE A 11 -5.16 16.76 14.01
CA ILE A 11 -5.24 15.59 14.91
C ILE A 11 -4.18 15.66 15.99
N PHE A 12 -2.90 15.92 15.64
CA PHE A 12 -1.82 16.03 16.63
C PHE A 12 -2.05 17.17 17.61
N CYS A 13 -2.42 18.36 17.12
CA CYS A 13 -2.75 19.50 17.99
C CYS A 13 -3.93 19.17 18.91
N SER A 14 -4.98 18.54 18.40
CA SER A 14 -6.14 18.14 19.21
C SER A 14 -5.76 17.11 20.27
N VAL A 15 -4.94 16.12 19.96
CA VAL A 15 -4.48 15.11 20.93
C VAL A 15 -3.66 15.77 22.05
N ILE A 16 -2.72 16.68 21.69
CA ILE A 16 -1.92 17.41 22.70
C ILE A 16 -2.83 18.25 23.60
N MET A 17 -3.77 18.99 23.02
CA MET A 17 -4.68 19.84 23.76
C MET A 17 -5.59 19.04 24.70
N ILE A 18 -6.20 17.94 24.20
CA ILE A 18 -7.06 17.08 25.01
C ILE A 18 -6.27 16.39 26.12
N SER A 19 -5.07 15.86 25.82
CA SER A 19 -4.21 15.23 26.83
C SER A 19 -3.78 16.21 27.91
N SER A 20 -3.42 17.44 27.53
CA SER A 20 -3.08 18.51 28.51
C SER A 20 -4.27 18.88 29.38
N LEU A 21 -5.46 18.99 28.80
CA LEU A 21 -6.69 19.28 29.55
C LEU A 21 -7.03 18.15 30.54
N LEU A 22 -6.98 16.91 30.09
CA LEU A 22 -7.23 15.74 30.94
C LEU A 22 -6.20 15.61 32.05
N GLY A 23 -4.91 15.85 31.74
CA GLY A 23 -3.85 15.87 32.72
C GLY A 23 -4.06 16.98 33.80
N PHE A 24 -4.45 18.17 33.36
CA PHE A 24 -4.80 19.27 34.29
C PHE A 24 -5.98 18.90 35.19
N LEU A 25 -7.07 18.37 34.63
CA LEU A 25 -8.25 17.99 35.40
C LEU A 25 -7.94 16.87 36.41
N ALA A 26 -7.18 15.85 36.00
CA ALA A 26 -6.74 14.76 36.88
C ALA A 26 -5.86 15.28 38.03
N SER A 27 -4.90 16.18 37.72
CA SER A 27 -4.03 16.78 38.71
C SER A 27 -4.81 17.69 39.67
N ASN A 28 -5.79 18.44 39.18
CA ASN A 28 -6.64 19.27 40.01
C ASN A 28 -7.52 18.40 40.94
N LEU A 29 -8.09 17.32 40.43
CA LEU A 29 -8.86 16.37 41.26
C LEU A 29 -7.98 15.76 42.36
N TYR A 30 -6.76 15.34 42.02
CA TYR A 30 -5.81 14.80 42.99
C TYR A 30 -5.44 15.84 44.06
N TYR A 31 -5.22 17.09 43.65
CA TYR A 31 -4.99 18.20 44.56
C TYR A 31 -6.16 18.36 45.53
N GLN A 32 -7.39 18.45 45.07
CA GLN A 32 -8.58 18.65 45.89
C GLN A 32 -8.81 17.51 46.90
N VAL A 33 -8.62 16.26 46.47
CA VAL A 33 -8.92 15.09 47.32
C VAL A 33 -7.79 14.76 48.28
N LYS A 34 -6.52 14.94 47.88
CA LYS A 34 -5.36 14.43 48.61
C LYS A 34 -4.52 15.55 49.22
N ILE A 35 -4.10 16.53 48.40
CA ILE A 35 -3.11 17.51 48.79
C ILE A 35 -3.73 18.62 49.67
N LYS A 36 -4.91 19.08 49.35
CA LYS A 36 -5.59 20.16 50.03
C LYS A 36 -5.85 19.86 51.54
N PRO A 37 -6.40 18.70 51.92
CA PRO A 37 -6.52 18.32 53.32
C PRO A 37 -5.17 18.19 54.07
N GLN A 38 -4.15 17.64 53.36
CA GLN A 38 -2.82 17.52 53.94
C GLN A 38 -2.18 18.91 54.21
N ASN A 39 -2.40 19.83 53.27
CA ASN A 39 -1.91 21.22 53.44
C ASN A 39 -2.61 21.95 54.60
N ASP A 40 -3.93 21.79 54.71
CA ASP A 40 -4.70 22.32 55.86
C ASP A 40 -4.15 21.79 57.20
N ALA A 41 -3.93 20.47 57.32
CA ALA A 41 -3.37 19.83 58.50
C ALA A 41 -1.97 20.35 58.84
N LYS A 42 -1.11 20.54 57.81
CA LYS A 42 0.24 21.10 57.95
C LYS A 42 0.21 22.53 58.47
N VAL A 43 -0.62 23.40 57.88
CA VAL A 43 -0.76 24.80 58.29
C VAL A 43 -1.39 24.88 59.66
N THR A 44 -2.38 24.02 59.98
CA THR A 44 -2.97 23.93 61.32
C THR A 44 -1.94 23.57 62.41
N SER A 45 -1.08 22.59 62.14
CA SER A 45 0.01 22.20 63.03
C SER A 45 0.95 23.40 63.30
N MET A 46 1.28 24.16 62.26
CA MET A 46 2.13 25.33 62.35
C MET A 46 1.45 26.47 63.14
N ALA A 47 0.19 26.74 62.86
CA ALA A 47 -0.58 27.73 63.59
C ALA A 47 -0.66 27.41 65.09
N ARG A 48 -0.81 26.12 65.45
CA ARG A 48 -0.76 25.67 66.85
C ARG A 48 0.61 25.83 67.50
N GLN A 49 1.69 25.60 66.75
CA GLN A 49 3.04 25.87 67.27
C GLN A 49 3.25 27.37 67.56
N ILE A 50 2.72 28.24 66.69
CA ILE A 50 2.74 29.67 66.91
C ILE A 50 1.93 30.03 68.20
N GLN A 51 0.74 29.45 68.31
CA GLN A 51 -0.11 29.59 69.48
C GLN A 51 0.66 29.18 70.77
N GLN A 52 1.24 27.99 70.79
CA GLN A 52 1.98 27.47 71.92
C GLN A 52 3.20 28.32 72.28
N PHE A 53 3.93 28.86 71.28
CA PHE A 53 5.04 29.78 71.54
C PHE A 53 4.58 31.07 72.17
N ILE A 54 3.51 31.70 71.66
CA ILE A 54 2.96 32.98 72.22
C ILE A 54 2.41 32.78 73.67
N ASP A 55 1.75 31.60 73.88
CA ASP A 55 1.25 31.26 75.20
C ASP A 55 2.39 31.14 76.26
N THR A 56 3.59 30.67 75.83
CA THR A 56 4.75 30.53 76.72
C THR A 56 5.63 31.80 76.79
N HIS A 57 5.56 32.68 75.80
CA HIS A 57 6.36 33.92 75.71
C HIS A 57 5.47 35.10 75.33
N PRO A 58 4.60 35.54 76.26
CA PRO A 58 3.57 36.56 75.98
C PRO A 58 4.14 37.96 75.63
N ASP A 59 5.39 38.26 75.94
CA ASP A 59 6.00 39.54 75.60
C ASP A 59 6.67 39.58 74.25
N ALA A 60 6.88 38.40 73.60
CA ALA A 60 7.59 38.26 72.33
C ALA A 60 6.67 38.02 71.11
N TRP A 61 5.35 38.15 71.26
CA TRP A 61 4.38 37.77 70.20
C TRP A 61 4.54 38.62 68.96
N ASP A 62 4.76 39.89 69.03
CA ASP A 62 4.84 40.78 67.85
C ASP A 62 6.09 40.50 67.00
N GLU A 63 7.26 40.39 67.68
CA GLU A 63 8.52 40.03 67.02
C GLU A 63 8.46 38.61 66.37
N TYR A 64 7.83 37.66 67.07
CA TYR A 64 7.70 36.28 66.56
C TYR A 64 6.77 36.24 65.40
N LEU A 65 5.63 36.94 65.38
CA LEU A 65 4.72 36.97 64.22
C LEU A 65 5.37 37.69 63.04
N SER A 66 6.12 38.79 63.30
CA SER A 66 6.90 39.46 62.25
C SER A 66 7.95 38.57 61.63
N THR A 67 8.71 37.81 62.46
CA THR A 67 9.70 36.83 61.96
C THR A 67 9.06 35.69 61.18
N THR A 68 7.93 35.17 61.68
CA THR A 68 7.19 34.08 60.95
C THR A 68 6.67 34.58 59.60
N ALA A 69 6.23 35.79 59.50
CA ALA A 69 5.80 36.41 58.25
C ALA A 69 6.98 36.60 57.28
N ALA A 70 8.17 36.97 57.79
CA ALA A 70 9.40 37.05 56.98
C ALA A 70 9.83 35.69 56.38
N LEU A 71 9.48 34.58 57.02
CA LEU A 71 9.68 33.20 56.50
C LEU A 71 8.69 32.81 55.41
N GLY A 72 7.86 33.74 54.93
CA GLY A 72 6.94 33.49 53.80
C GLY A 72 5.55 33.05 54.23
N TYR A 73 5.06 33.61 55.36
CA TYR A 73 3.68 33.44 55.80
C TYR A 73 2.96 34.77 55.77
N LYS A 74 1.63 34.74 55.55
CA LYS A 74 0.72 35.85 55.71
C LYS A 74 -0.08 35.60 56.96
N ILE A 75 -0.06 36.58 57.87
CA ILE A 75 -0.74 36.46 59.14
C ILE A 75 -1.69 37.67 59.30
N TYR A 76 -2.95 37.32 59.61
CA TYR A 76 -3.94 38.31 60.03
C TYR A 76 -4.31 38.03 61.47
N LEU A 77 -4.13 39.02 62.33
CA LEU A 77 -4.46 38.96 63.72
C LEU A 77 -5.58 39.96 64.02
N THR A 78 -6.64 39.53 64.71
CA THR A 78 -7.77 40.41 65.05
C THR A 78 -8.36 40.05 66.41
N ASP A 79 -8.82 41.10 67.11
CA ASP A 79 -9.61 41.00 68.37
C ASP A 79 -11.12 40.91 68.11
N GLY A 80 -11.56 41.00 66.80
CA GLY A 80 -12.95 41.04 66.40
C GLY A 80 -13.67 42.35 66.71
N LYS A 81 -12.97 43.39 67.24
CA LYS A 81 -13.52 44.72 67.63
C LYS A 81 -12.86 45.84 66.83
N GLY A 82 -11.92 45.55 65.92
CA GLY A 82 -11.22 46.54 65.09
C GLY A 82 -9.72 46.72 65.41
N GLY A 83 -9.17 45.92 66.31
CA GLY A 83 -7.73 45.76 66.55
C GLY A 83 -7.08 44.79 65.57
N ASP A 84 -6.98 45.19 64.29
CA ASP A 84 -6.50 44.37 63.23
C ASP A 84 -5.03 44.61 62.93
N HIS A 85 -4.24 43.53 62.91
CA HIS A 85 -2.82 43.53 62.51
C HIS A 85 -2.52 42.59 61.40
N ILE A 86 -1.74 43.05 60.40
CA ILE A 86 -1.32 42.20 59.28
C ILE A 86 0.21 42.10 59.28
N TYR A 87 0.73 40.88 59.33
CA TYR A 87 2.15 40.57 59.19
C TYR A 87 2.44 39.87 57.81
N GLY A 88 3.50 40.34 57.17
CA GLY A 88 3.86 39.93 55.83
C GLY A 88 3.10 40.67 54.73
N LYS A 89 2.99 40.10 53.54
CA LYS A 89 2.25 40.72 52.44
C LYS A 89 0.74 40.70 52.72
N PRO A 90 0.00 41.75 52.35
CA PRO A 90 -1.45 41.77 52.54
C PRO A 90 -2.18 40.69 51.77
N PHE A 91 -3.32 40.29 52.29
CA PHE A 91 -4.26 39.47 51.54
C PHE A 91 -4.87 40.28 50.39
N ARG A 92 -5.11 39.66 49.26
CA ARG A 92 -5.73 40.32 48.10
C ARG A 92 -7.22 40.63 48.35
N VAL A 93 -7.88 39.73 49.09
CA VAL A 93 -9.29 39.87 49.46
C VAL A 93 -9.43 39.52 50.94
N MET A 94 -10.02 40.48 51.70
CA MET A 94 -10.27 40.34 53.12
C MET A 94 -11.73 39.96 53.39
N ASP A 95 -12.15 38.84 52.83
CA ASP A 95 -13.56 38.42 52.76
C ASP A 95 -13.95 37.38 53.83
N LEU A 96 -13.31 37.43 54.99
CA LEU A 96 -13.63 36.51 56.08
C LEU A 96 -14.90 36.94 56.79
N GLU A 97 -15.88 36.02 56.85
CA GLU A 97 -17.12 36.23 57.57
C GLU A 97 -16.87 36.40 59.06
N GLN A 98 -17.54 37.41 59.72
CA GLN A 98 -17.41 37.69 61.11
C GLN A 98 -17.77 36.48 62.00
N ALA A 99 -18.67 35.62 61.56
CA ALA A 99 -19.00 34.32 62.18
C ALA A 99 -17.78 33.44 62.40
N ASN A 100 -16.85 33.41 61.40
CA ASN A 100 -15.63 32.60 61.44
C ASN A 100 -14.59 33.23 62.42
N ILE A 101 -14.52 34.50 62.49
CA ILE A 101 -13.68 35.23 63.54
C ILE A 101 -14.18 34.85 64.90
N ILE A 102 -15.48 34.98 65.16
CA ILE A 102 -16.10 34.66 66.46
C ILE A 102 -15.88 33.18 66.80
N LYS A 103 -15.98 32.30 65.82
CA LYS A 103 -15.69 30.84 65.95
C LYS A 103 -14.27 30.60 66.49
N VAL A 104 -13.26 31.32 65.95
CA VAL A 104 -11.89 31.22 66.40
C VAL A 104 -11.71 31.83 67.79
N LEU A 105 -12.27 33.03 68.05
CA LEU A 105 -12.21 33.64 69.35
C LEU A 105 -12.87 32.80 70.48
N SER A 106 -13.85 31.96 70.12
CA SER A 106 -14.48 30.98 71.05
C SER A 106 -13.63 29.73 71.32
N GLY A 107 -12.40 29.65 70.83
CA GLY A 107 -11.49 28.52 71.05
C GLY A 107 -11.49 27.44 70.00
N LYS A 108 -12.25 27.58 68.91
CA LYS A 108 -12.31 26.57 67.79
C LYS A 108 -11.32 26.90 66.69
N VAL A 109 -10.78 25.87 66.07
CA VAL A 109 -9.92 26.04 64.88
C VAL A 109 -10.78 26.26 63.64
N TYR A 110 -10.39 27.20 62.78
CA TYR A 110 -10.96 27.42 61.45
C TYR A 110 -10.10 26.79 60.41
N HIS A 111 -10.70 25.89 59.59
CA HIS A 111 -10.05 25.10 58.54
C HIS A 111 -10.37 25.65 57.14
N GLY A 112 -10.11 26.95 56.95
CA GLY A 112 -10.48 27.61 55.69
C GLY A 112 -9.79 27.06 54.46
N ILE A 113 -8.58 26.51 54.60
CA ILE A 113 -7.89 25.87 53.47
C ILE A 113 -8.69 24.61 53.01
N ALA A 114 -9.14 23.75 53.94
CA ALA A 114 -9.90 22.58 53.63
C ALA A 114 -11.29 22.89 53.10
N GLU A 115 -11.96 23.89 53.68
CA GLU A 115 -13.34 24.31 53.37
C GLU A 115 -13.43 25.24 52.15
N PHE A 116 -12.29 25.74 51.62
CA PHE A 116 -12.29 26.69 50.50
C PHE A 116 -13.00 26.10 49.25
N PRO A 117 -13.87 26.84 48.56
CA PRO A 117 -14.66 26.33 47.45
C PRO A 117 -13.80 25.74 46.33
N SER A 118 -14.12 24.50 45.94
CA SER A 118 -13.45 23.80 44.83
C SER A 118 -14.05 24.24 43.51
N LYS A 119 -13.22 24.73 42.57
CA LYS A 119 -13.63 25.03 41.19
C LYS A 119 -12.86 24.14 40.21
N PRO A 120 -13.48 23.61 39.12
CA PRO A 120 -12.84 22.66 38.21
C PRO A 120 -11.53 23.15 37.59
N PHE A 121 -11.40 24.47 37.37
CA PHE A 121 -10.25 25.07 36.72
C PHE A 121 -9.37 25.95 37.65
N ILE A 122 -9.73 26.03 38.93
CA ILE A 122 -8.99 26.82 39.91
C ILE A 122 -8.62 25.91 41.07
N THR A 123 -7.33 25.69 41.30
CA THR A 123 -6.85 24.84 42.39
C THR A 123 -7.07 25.44 43.79
N GLY A 124 -7.36 26.71 43.86
CA GLY A 124 -7.42 27.45 45.16
C GLY A 124 -6.04 27.63 45.82
N PHE A 125 -5.04 26.90 45.41
CA PHE A 125 -3.71 26.94 46.00
C PHE A 125 -3.07 28.35 45.96
N PHE A 126 -3.21 29.03 44.82
CA PHE A 126 -2.67 30.39 44.60
C PHE A 126 -3.67 31.49 44.92
N ASP A 127 -4.87 31.17 45.41
CA ASP A 127 -5.90 32.16 45.62
C ASP A 127 -5.65 32.89 46.96
N ASN A 128 -5.17 34.13 46.88
CA ASN A 128 -4.75 34.95 48.01
C ASN A 128 -5.96 35.66 48.70
N GLN A 129 -6.85 34.83 49.27
CA GLN A 129 -8.02 35.27 50.05
C GLN A 129 -7.87 34.91 51.54
N LEU A 130 -8.38 35.75 52.43
CA LEU A 130 -8.32 35.47 53.87
C LEU A 130 -9.17 34.25 54.27
N GLN A 131 -10.28 34.00 53.59
CA GLN A 131 -11.06 32.79 53.79
C GLN A 131 -10.24 31.50 53.57
N ASN A 132 -9.18 31.54 52.71
CA ASN A 132 -8.31 30.41 52.42
C ASN A 132 -7.12 30.34 53.37
N SER A 133 -7.37 30.45 54.67
CA SER A 133 -6.38 30.44 55.75
C SER A 133 -6.80 29.48 56.87
N VAL A 134 -5.90 29.18 57.77
CA VAL A 134 -6.20 28.45 59.01
C VAL A 134 -6.24 29.47 60.16
N GLY A 135 -7.31 29.43 60.98
CA GLY A 135 -7.47 30.29 62.12
C GLY A 135 -7.32 29.53 63.46
N VAL A 136 -6.52 30.05 64.36
CA VAL A 136 -6.36 29.55 65.73
C VAL A 136 -6.53 30.67 66.77
N PRO A 137 -7.09 30.37 67.95
CA PRO A 137 -7.17 31.33 69.04
C PRO A 137 -5.78 31.52 69.65
N ILE A 138 -5.44 32.74 69.97
CA ILE A 138 -4.22 33.11 70.76
C ILE A 138 -4.57 34.09 71.83
N GLN A 139 -3.73 34.24 72.87
CA GLN A 139 -3.85 35.27 73.88
C GLN A 139 -2.74 36.32 73.72
N VAL A 140 -3.11 37.54 73.47
CA VAL A 140 -2.20 38.69 73.40
C VAL A 140 -2.56 39.63 74.51
N ASN A 141 -1.59 39.94 75.37
CA ASN A 141 -1.81 40.81 76.55
C ASN A 141 -2.99 40.37 77.45
N ARG A 142 -3.26 39.04 77.53
CA ARG A 142 -4.37 38.41 78.26
C ARG A 142 -5.76 38.66 77.62
N GLU A 143 -5.79 39.16 76.39
CA GLU A 143 -7.02 39.34 75.65
C GLU A 143 -7.08 38.32 74.55
N PRO A 144 -8.27 37.73 74.28
CA PRO A 144 -8.42 36.70 73.18
C PRO A 144 -8.32 37.35 71.79
N HIS A 145 -7.47 36.82 70.97
CA HIS A 145 -7.30 37.21 69.58
C HIS A 145 -7.45 36.02 68.67
N ALA A 146 -7.88 36.22 67.41
CA ALA A 146 -7.93 35.23 66.35
C ALA A 146 -6.75 35.47 65.42
N LEU A 147 -5.90 34.42 65.27
CA LEU A 147 -4.76 34.46 64.37
C LEU A 147 -5.10 33.57 63.12
N PHE A 148 -5.08 34.18 61.96
CA PHE A 148 -5.26 33.51 60.69
C PHE A 148 -3.93 33.44 59.94
N LEU A 149 -3.51 32.21 59.64
CA LEU A 149 -2.22 31.90 59.02
C LEU A 149 -2.41 31.29 57.65
N ARG A 150 -1.63 31.76 56.69
CA ARG A 150 -1.54 31.17 55.36
C ARG A 150 -0.12 31.26 54.82
N PRO A 151 0.39 30.20 54.07
CA PRO A 151 1.64 30.33 53.31
C PRO A 151 1.53 31.39 52.21
N ASP A 152 2.54 32.24 52.04
CA ASP A 152 2.64 33.14 50.89
C ASP A 152 3.15 32.30 49.66
N ALA A 153 2.21 31.90 48.80
CA ALA A 153 2.50 31.09 47.64
C ALA A 153 3.49 31.74 46.66
N GLU A 154 3.56 33.09 46.64
CA GLU A 154 4.53 33.80 45.79
C GLU A 154 5.95 33.66 46.31
N VAL A 155 6.14 33.72 47.64
CA VAL A 155 7.45 33.59 48.28
C VAL A 155 7.90 32.14 48.31
N GLN A 156 7.02 31.23 48.73
CA GLN A 156 7.38 29.81 48.91
C GLN A 156 7.47 29.02 47.60
N PHE A 157 6.74 29.42 46.54
CA PHE A 157 6.61 28.66 45.28
C PHE A 157 6.91 29.48 44.02
N GLY A 158 7.50 30.69 44.16
CA GLY A 158 7.84 31.56 43.04
C GLY A 158 8.74 30.91 42.03
N GLU A 159 9.76 30.18 42.51
CA GLU A 159 10.70 29.41 41.65
C GLU A 159 10.01 28.27 40.89
N LEU A 160 9.07 27.54 41.52
CA LEU A 160 8.31 26.49 40.88
C LEU A 160 7.42 27.02 39.74
N ARG A 161 6.92 28.23 39.85
CA ARG A 161 6.16 28.87 38.76
C ARG A 161 7.01 29.07 37.53
N VAL A 162 8.24 29.54 37.69
CA VAL A 162 9.19 29.68 36.57
C VAL A 162 9.54 28.32 35.99
N PHE A 163 9.82 27.34 36.85
CA PHE A 163 10.15 25.98 36.45
C PHE A 163 9.00 25.31 35.62
N PHE A 164 7.76 25.39 36.11
CA PHE A 164 6.61 24.85 35.37
C PHE A 164 6.31 25.59 34.07
N SER A 165 6.51 26.91 34.04
CA SER A 165 6.37 27.70 32.82
C SER A 165 7.40 27.33 31.78
N LEU A 166 8.63 27.06 32.20
CA LEU A 166 9.69 26.57 31.32
C LEU A 166 9.38 25.18 30.77
N ILE A 167 8.95 24.25 31.64
CA ILE A 167 8.52 22.89 31.20
C ILE A 167 7.42 22.96 30.14
N LEU A 168 6.38 23.79 30.40
CA LEU A 168 5.28 23.97 29.47
C LEU A 168 5.78 24.52 28.13
N GLY A 169 6.62 25.55 28.13
CA GLY A 169 7.21 26.15 26.94
C GLY A 169 8.03 25.14 26.14
N LEU A 170 8.90 24.38 26.80
CA LEU A 170 9.71 23.34 26.16
C LEU A 170 8.84 22.19 25.61
N THR A 171 7.81 21.77 26.35
CA THR A 171 6.87 20.73 25.88
C THR A 171 6.18 21.15 24.58
N VAL A 172 5.70 22.39 24.50
CA VAL A 172 5.09 22.92 23.27
C VAL A 172 6.10 22.97 22.12
N LEU A 173 7.32 23.44 22.39
CA LEU A 173 8.38 23.55 21.39
C LEU A 173 8.75 22.17 20.81
N PHE A 174 9.01 21.18 21.68
CA PHE A 174 9.34 19.81 21.25
C PHE A 174 8.17 19.13 20.55
N SER A 175 6.94 19.32 21.04
CA SER A 175 5.74 18.77 20.38
C SER A 175 5.61 19.30 18.95
N MET A 176 5.85 20.59 18.73
CA MET A 176 5.84 21.19 17.40
C MET A 176 6.94 20.61 16.49
N GLY A 177 8.15 20.40 17.04
CA GLY A 177 9.25 19.72 16.32
C GLY A 177 8.89 18.30 15.89
N PHE A 178 8.29 17.51 16.78
CA PHE A 178 7.84 16.15 16.45
C PHE A 178 6.73 16.11 15.41
N VAL A 179 5.79 17.07 15.43
CA VAL A 179 4.76 17.19 14.39
C VAL A 179 5.39 17.46 13.03
N ILE A 180 6.31 18.40 12.93
CA ILE A 180 7.02 18.73 11.68
C ILE A 180 7.78 17.50 11.17
N MET A 181 8.53 16.81 12.05
CA MET A 181 9.29 15.62 11.71
C MET A 181 8.37 14.50 11.18
N SER A 182 7.24 14.26 11.84
CA SER A 182 6.24 13.26 11.42
C SER A 182 5.66 13.59 10.04
N VAL A 183 5.34 14.86 9.77
CA VAL A 183 4.87 15.32 8.46
C VAL A 183 5.91 15.03 7.37
N LEU A 184 7.17 15.32 7.61
CA LEU A 184 8.25 15.11 6.63
C LEU A 184 8.51 13.63 6.36
N HIS A 185 8.48 12.79 7.40
CA HIS A 185 8.87 11.37 7.30
C HIS A 185 7.72 10.44 6.92
N VAL A 186 6.48 10.79 7.21
CA VAL A 186 5.31 9.92 6.96
C VAL A 186 4.41 10.50 5.87
N VAL A 187 3.96 11.74 6.05
CA VAL A 187 2.92 12.31 5.19
C VAL A 187 3.42 12.56 3.77
N ARG A 188 4.62 13.13 3.61
CA ARG A 188 5.18 13.41 2.28
C ARG A 188 5.38 12.16 1.41
N PRO A 189 5.98 11.07 1.89
CA PRO A 189 6.09 9.83 1.12
C PRO A 189 4.75 9.24 0.70
N ILE A 190 3.75 9.23 1.60
CA ILE A 190 2.40 8.74 1.28
C ILE A 190 1.74 9.60 0.19
N THR A 191 1.88 10.91 0.27
CA THR A 191 1.34 11.82 -0.75
C THR A 191 2.00 11.58 -2.12
N ARG A 192 3.31 11.31 -2.15
CA ARG A 192 4.03 10.95 -3.39
C ARG A 192 3.52 9.63 -3.98
N LEU A 193 3.26 8.62 -3.15
CA LEU A 193 2.65 7.36 -3.59
C LEU A 193 1.25 7.58 -4.18
N THR A 194 0.44 8.42 -3.54
CA THR A 194 -0.89 8.78 -4.05
C THR A 194 -0.82 9.49 -5.42
N GLU A 195 0.14 10.40 -5.58
CA GLU A 195 0.34 11.08 -6.87
C GLU A 195 0.86 10.12 -7.95
N ALA A 196 1.75 9.19 -7.58
CA ALA A 196 2.23 8.12 -8.46
C ALA A 196 1.06 7.25 -8.97
N THR A 197 0.15 6.84 -8.08
CA THR A 197 -1.07 6.10 -8.46
C THR A 197 -1.90 6.86 -9.48
N LYS A 198 -2.05 8.17 -9.30
CA LYS A 198 -2.77 9.04 -10.23
C LYS A 198 -2.06 9.18 -11.59
N GLN A 199 -0.75 9.09 -11.62
CA GLN A 199 0.01 9.11 -12.88
C GLN A 199 -0.15 7.79 -13.63
N ILE A 200 -0.07 6.64 -12.96
CA ILE A 200 -0.34 5.32 -13.56
C ILE A 200 -1.74 5.26 -14.16
N SER A 201 -2.77 5.76 -13.46
CA SER A 201 -4.15 5.78 -13.99
C SER A 201 -4.31 6.60 -15.28
N LYS A 202 -3.35 7.49 -15.58
CA LYS A 202 -3.26 8.26 -16.83
C LYS A 202 -2.33 7.63 -17.88
N GLY A 203 -1.85 6.43 -17.63
CA GLY A 203 -0.93 5.73 -18.52
C GLY A 203 0.52 6.22 -18.46
N ARG A 204 0.91 6.94 -17.42
CA ARG A 204 2.29 7.39 -17.21
C ARG A 204 2.96 6.47 -16.19
N TYR A 205 3.91 5.66 -16.67
CA TYR A 205 4.60 4.64 -15.86
C TYR A 205 6.00 5.07 -15.41
N ASP A 206 6.56 6.14 -16.00
CA ASP A 206 7.86 6.69 -15.60
C ASP A 206 7.74 7.44 -14.28
N ILE A 207 7.77 6.66 -13.19
CA ILE A 207 7.60 7.13 -11.82
C ILE A 207 8.84 6.77 -11.03
N GLN A 208 9.40 7.78 -10.32
CA GLN A 208 10.52 7.55 -9.42
C GLN A 208 10.06 7.69 -7.97
N LEU A 209 10.07 6.57 -7.24
CA LEU A 209 9.82 6.52 -5.80
C LEU A 209 11.10 6.16 -5.06
N ASN A 210 11.23 6.66 -3.83
CA ASN A 210 12.37 6.33 -2.99
C ASN A 210 12.20 4.93 -2.36
N THR A 211 12.81 3.94 -2.98
CA THR A 211 12.82 2.54 -2.52
C THR A 211 13.94 2.21 -1.53
N ARG A 212 14.87 3.16 -1.26
CA ARG A 212 16.01 2.93 -0.35
C ARG A 212 15.62 2.91 1.12
N ARG A 213 14.39 3.26 1.47
CA ARG A 213 13.88 3.21 2.85
C ARG A 213 13.73 1.75 3.29
N ARG A 214 14.13 1.47 4.55
CA ARG A 214 14.03 0.14 5.15
C ARG A 214 12.76 -0.07 5.99
N ASP A 215 11.85 0.89 5.96
CA ASP A 215 10.55 0.83 6.67
C ASP A 215 9.42 0.31 5.75
N GLN A 216 8.23 0.19 6.32
CA GLN A 216 7.03 -0.27 5.61
C GLN A 216 6.67 0.62 4.40
N ILE A 217 6.96 1.92 4.47
CA ILE A 217 6.73 2.85 3.36
C ILE A 217 7.69 2.55 2.21
N GLY A 218 8.94 2.21 2.52
CA GLY A 218 9.92 1.78 1.53
C GLY A 218 9.55 0.46 0.86
N GLN A 219 9.05 -0.53 1.62
CA GLN A 219 8.54 -1.79 1.08
C GLN A 219 7.35 -1.54 0.16
N LEU A 220 6.38 -0.71 0.58
CA LEU A 220 5.23 -0.35 -0.24
C LEU A 220 5.66 0.35 -1.54
N ALA A 221 6.63 1.27 -1.48
CA ALA A 221 7.18 1.92 -2.66
C ALA A 221 7.84 0.91 -3.62
N SER A 222 8.57 -0.08 -3.10
CA SER A 222 9.20 -1.13 -3.90
C SER A 222 8.17 -2.00 -4.60
N HIS A 223 7.16 -2.51 -3.89
CA HIS A 223 6.08 -3.31 -4.49
C HIS A 223 5.29 -2.50 -5.53
N PHE A 224 5.07 -1.22 -5.27
CA PHE A 224 4.40 -0.32 -6.21
C PHE A 224 5.21 -0.15 -7.51
N MET A 225 6.54 -0.03 -7.41
CA MET A 225 7.42 0.06 -8.60
C MET A 225 7.41 -1.22 -9.43
N VAL A 226 7.42 -2.39 -8.77
CA VAL A 226 7.29 -3.70 -9.47
C VAL A 226 5.96 -3.76 -10.21
N MET A 227 4.85 -3.45 -9.53
CA MET A 227 3.51 -3.42 -10.15
C MET A 227 3.45 -2.43 -11.33
N SER A 228 4.04 -1.23 -11.18
CA SER A 228 4.10 -0.24 -12.27
C SER A 228 4.84 -0.77 -13.49
N GLY A 229 5.96 -1.45 -13.28
CA GLY A 229 6.73 -2.08 -14.37
C GLY A 229 5.96 -3.18 -15.11
N GLU A 230 5.23 -4.01 -14.38
CA GLU A 230 4.38 -5.05 -14.99
C GLU A 230 3.20 -4.46 -15.78
N LEU A 231 2.58 -3.39 -15.26
CA LEU A 231 1.52 -2.67 -15.98
C LEU A 231 2.07 -2.01 -17.27
N GLU A 232 3.25 -1.41 -17.21
CA GLU A 232 3.90 -0.83 -18.39
C GLU A 232 4.15 -1.89 -19.47
N ARG A 233 4.76 -3.02 -19.07
CA ARG A 233 5.01 -4.16 -19.99
C ARG A 233 3.73 -4.66 -20.63
N THR A 234 2.68 -4.86 -19.83
CA THR A 234 1.38 -5.33 -20.31
C THR A 234 0.75 -4.33 -21.28
N ASN A 235 0.80 -3.03 -20.95
CA ASN A 235 0.24 -1.99 -21.83
C ASN A 235 1.03 -1.86 -23.14
N ARG A 236 2.35 -1.95 -23.10
CA ARG A 236 3.22 -1.93 -24.27
C ARG A 236 2.94 -3.13 -25.18
N ALA A 237 2.89 -4.34 -24.61
CA ALA A 237 2.56 -5.56 -25.36
C ALA A 237 1.17 -5.47 -26.00
N ARG A 238 0.18 -4.86 -25.32
CA ARG A 238 -1.15 -4.61 -25.88
C ARG A 238 -1.11 -3.63 -27.05
N GLN A 239 -0.35 -2.53 -26.93
CA GLN A 239 -0.21 -1.55 -28.02
C GLN A 239 0.48 -2.16 -29.24
N GLU A 240 1.57 -2.89 -29.05
CA GLU A 240 2.28 -3.61 -30.10
C GLU A 240 1.38 -4.65 -30.79
N PHE A 241 0.57 -5.38 -30.00
CA PHE A 241 -0.40 -6.31 -30.54
C PHE A 241 -1.41 -5.62 -31.47
N VAL A 242 -2.02 -4.49 -31.02
CA VAL A 242 -2.99 -3.75 -31.84
C VAL A 242 -2.34 -3.20 -33.12
N ALA A 243 -1.14 -2.65 -33.01
CA ALA A 243 -0.41 -2.14 -34.17
C ALA A 243 -0.10 -3.25 -35.18
N ASN A 244 0.40 -4.39 -34.72
CA ASN A 244 0.72 -5.53 -35.57
C ASN A 244 -0.52 -6.15 -36.24
N VAL A 245 -1.65 -6.27 -35.50
CA VAL A 245 -2.93 -6.71 -36.10
C VAL A 245 -3.37 -5.77 -37.20
N SER A 246 -3.29 -4.45 -36.96
CA SER A 246 -3.69 -3.46 -37.97
C SER A 246 -2.85 -3.62 -39.24
N HIS A 247 -1.54 -3.73 -39.14
CA HIS A 247 -0.65 -3.92 -40.27
C HIS A 247 -0.90 -5.25 -41.03
N GLU A 248 -1.11 -6.35 -40.30
CA GLU A 248 -1.36 -7.68 -40.93
C GLU A 248 -2.75 -7.76 -41.61
N ILE A 249 -3.70 -6.86 -41.24
CA ILE A 249 -5.00 -6.73 -41.94
C ILE A 249 -4.91 -5.73 -43.11
N GLU A 250 -4.24 -4.59 -42.94
CA GLU A 250 -4.19 -3.50 -43.92
C GLU A 250 -3.49 -3.94 -45.24
N SER A 251 -2.40 -4.72 -45.13
CA SER A 251 -1.64 -5.20 -46.30
C SER A 251 -2.48 -6.06 -47.25
N PRO A 252 -3.12 -7.17 -46.83
CA PRO A 252 -3.94 -8.00 -47.72
C PRO A 252 -5.19 -7.24 -48.22
N LEU A 253 -5.76 -6.37 -47.41
CA LEU A 253 -6.92 -5.56 -47.79
C LEU A 253 -6.57 -4.62 -48.94
N THR A 254 -5.42 -3.95 -48.86
CA THR A 254 -4.92 -3.08 -49.94
C THR A 254 -4.66 -3.85 -51.20
N SER A 255 -4.08 -5.07 -51.10
CA SER A 255 -3.87 -5.96 -52.23
C SER A 255 -5.19 -6.34 -52.90
N ILE A 256 -6.19 -6.79 -52.10
CA ILE A 256 -7.53 -7.14 -52.62
C ILE A 256 -8.17 -5.95 -53.34
N GLN A 257 -8.13 -4.76 -52.72
CA GLN A 257 -8.70 -3.55 -53.31
C GLN A 257 -8.00 -3.15 -54.62
N GLY A 258 -6.68 -3.22 -54.65
CA GLY A 258 -5.88 -2.91 -55.85
C GLY A 258 -6.21 -3.83 -57.02
N PHE A 259 -6.20 -5.18 -56.79
CA PHE A 259 -6.51 -6.15 -57.84
C PHE A 259 -7.99 -6.16 -58.23
N ALA A 260 -8.91 -5.91 -57.28
CA ALA A 260 -10.33 -5.74 -57.60
C ALA A 260 -10.58 -4.46 -58.42
N HIS A 261 -9.80 -3.40 -58.21
CA HIS A 261 -9.88 -2.21 -59.03
C HIS A 261 -9.32 -2.43 -60.43
N ALA A 262 -8.15 -3.15 -60.54
CA ALA A 262 -7.56 -3.51 -61.83
C ALA A 262 -8.47 -4.40 -62.70
N LEU A 263 -9.26 -5.28 -62.07
CA LEU A 263 -10.21 -6.17 -62.76
C LEU A 263 -11.40 -5.39 -63.43
N LYS A 264 -11.56 -4.07 -63.17
CA LYS A 264 -12.53 -3.21 -63.84
C LYS A 264 -12.13 -2.78 -65.26
N ASP A 265 -10.84 -3.01 -65.64
CA ASP A 265 -10.39 -2.73 -66.99
C ASP A 265 -10.79 -3.88 -67.92
N ASP A 266 -11.71 -3.62 -68.83
CA ASP A 266 -12.21 -4.57 -69.79
C ASP A 266 -11.16 -5.05 -70.82
N ARG A 267 -9.99 -4.40 -70.90
CA ARG A 267 -8.89 -4.74 -71.80
C ARG A 267 -7.89 -5.73 -71.23
N LEU A 268 -8.08 -6.17 -69.98
CA LEU A 268 -7.19 -7.13 -69.34
C LEU A 268 -7.23 -8.47 -70.04
N PRO A 269 -6.04 -9.03 -70.36
CA PRO A 269 -5.94 -10.41 -70.85
C PRO A 269 -6.53 -11.41 -69.85
N GLU A 270 -7.19 -12.44 -70.31
CA GLU A 270 -7.85 -13.46 -69.49
C GLU A 270 -6.89 -14.12 -68.49
N GLU A 271 -5.65 -14.36 -68.88
CA GLU A 271 -4.63 -14.91 -68.00
C GLU A 271 -4.32 -14.01 -66.82
N GLN A 272 -4.21 -12.69 -67.02
CA GLN A 272 -4.00 -11.73 -65.96
C GLN A 272 -5.25 -11.58 -65.07
N ARG A 273 -6.45 -11.69 -65.68
CA ARG A 273 -7.70 -11.69 -64.91
C ARG A 273 -7.75 -12.88 -63.94
N LEU A 274 -7.41 -14.07 -64.40
CA LEU A 274 -7.33 -15.28 -63.56
C LEU A 274 -6.27 -15.13 -62.46
N GLN A 275 -5.12 -14.58 -62.78
CA GLN A 275 -4.08 -14.28 -61.76
C GLN A 275 -4.58 -13.35 -60.68
N TYR A 276 -5.23 -12.23 -61.04
CA TYR A 276 -5.77 -11.26 -60.05
C TYR A 276 -6.84 -11.86 -59.18
N LEU A 277 -7.74 -12.69 -59.74
CA LEU A 277 -8.74 -13.43 -58.99
C LEU A 277 -8.09 -14.43 -58.01
N ALA A 278 -7.03 -15.14 -58.46
CA ALA A 278 -6.30 -16.06 -57.57
C ALA A 278 -5.62 -15.32 -56.39
N ILE A 279 -5.06 -14.13 -56.66
CA ILE A 279 -4.47 -13.30 -55.59
C ILE A 279 -5.56 -12.85 -54.61
N ILE A 280 -6.70 -12.36 -55.10
CA ILE A 280 -7.82 -11.93 -54.24
C ILE A 280 -8.33 -13.11 -53.38
N ASP A 281 -8.52 -14.28 -53.94
CA ASP A 281 -8.93 -15.48 -53.20
C ASP A 281 -7.89 -15.86 -52.13
N GLY A 282 -6.60 -15.85 -52.49
CA GLY A 282 -5.50 -16.11 -51.56
C GLY A 282 -5.46 -15.16 -50.36
N GLU A 283 -5.54 -13.85 -50.62
CA GLU A 283 -5.54 -12.83 -49.55
C GLU A 283 -6.82 -12.90 -48.71
N SER A 284 -7.97 -13.20 -49.29
CA SER A 284 -9.21 -13.41 -48.56
C SER A 284 -9.15 -14.61 -47.60
N ARG A 285 -8.59 -15.75 -48.06
CA ARG A 285 -8.32 -16.92 -47.21
C ARG A 285 -7.35 -16.60 -46.09
N ARG A 286 -6.31 -15.82 -46.37
CA ARG A 286 -5.33 -15.37 -45.39
C ARG A 286 -5.99 -14.54 -44.29
N LEU A 287 -6.85 -13.54 -44.64
CA LEU A 287 -7.61 -12.73 -43.66
C LEU A 287 -8.53 -13.60 -42.82
N SER A 288 -9.22 -14.59 -43.42
CA SER A 288 -10.07 -15.54 -42.68
C SER A 288 -9.27 -16.35 -41.65
N LEU A 289 -8.08 -16.83 -42.01
CA LEU A 289 -7.19 -17.56 -41.12
C LEU A 289 -6.69 -16.66 -39.97
N LEU A 290 -6.25 -15.45 -40.29
CA LEU A 290 -5.82 -14.46 -39.31
C LEU A 290 -6.93 -14.17 -38.29
N SER A 291 -8.17 -13.94 -38.78
CA SER A 291 -9.33 -13.73 -37.91
C SER A 291 -9.57 -14.91 -36.96
N LYS A 292 -9.54 -16.15 -37.44
CA LYS A 292 -9.67 -17.35 -36.60
C LYS A 292 -8.55 -17.45 -35.57
N GLN A 293 -7.30 -17.14 -35.94
CA GLN A 293 -6.16 -17.16 -35.05
C GLN A 293 -6.30 -16.11 -33.92
N LEU A 294 -6.77 -14.89 -34.25
CA LEU A 294 -7.03 -13.82 -33.29
C LEU A 294 -8.15 -14.20 -32.33
N LEU A 295 -9.25 -14.80 -32.82
CA LEU A 295 -10.35 -15.27 -31.98
C LEU A 295 -9.87 -16.37 -31.00
N THR A 296 -9.07 -17.33 -31.48
CA THR A 296 -8.50 -18.40 -30.66
C THR A 296 -7.59 -17.78 -29.53
N LEU A 297 -6.72 -16.83 -29.86
CA LEU A 297 -5.88 -16.17 -28.87
C LEU A 297 -6.71 -15.38 -27.86
N SER A 298 -7.73 -14.66 -28.33
CA SER A 298 -8.62 -13.88 -27.46
C SER A 298 -9.39 -14.77 -26.49
N SER A 299 -9.94 -15.90 -26.95
CA SER A 299 -10.67 -16.84 -26.08
C SER A 299 -9.77 -17.46 -25.02
N LEU A 300 -8.54 -17.86 -25.38
CA LEU A 300 -7.56 -18.43 -24.46
C LEU A 300 -6.96 -17.40 -23.49
N ASP A 301 -6.95 -16.10 -23.83
CA ASP A 301 -6.54 -15.04 -22.92
C ASP A 301 -7.63 -14.69 -21.90
N TYR A 302 -8.92 -14.82 -22.28
CA TYR A 302 -10.04 -14.47 -21.42
C TYR A 302 -10.39 -15.57 -20.41
N ASP A 303 -10.45 -16.82 -20.86
CA ASP A 303 -10.78 -17.97 -20.01
C ASP A 303 -9.95 -19.21 -20.39
N PRO A 304 -8.76 -19.37 -19.79
CA PRO A 304 -7.91 -20.52 -20.02
C PRO A 304 -8.54 -21.86 -19.58
N GLU A 305 -9.57 -21.83 -18.72
CA GLU A 305 -10.22 -23.03 -18.17
C GLU A 305 -11.46 -23.47 -18.97
N ALA A 306 -11.95 -22.65 -19.90
CA ALA A 306 -13.10 -23.00 -20.76
C ALA A 306 -12.81 -24.06 -21.83
N LEU A 307 -11.90 -24.97 -21.57
CA LEU A 307 -11.55 -26.05 -22.49
C LEU A 307 -12.64 -27.14 -22.55
N GLN A 308 -13.06 -27.54 -23.75
CA GLN A 308 -13.93 -28.70 -23.94
C GLN A 308 -13.11 -29.98 -23.86
N LYS A 309 -12.75 -30.41 -22.63
CA LYS A 309 -11.90 -31.59 -22.41
C LYS A 309 -12.66 -32.89 -22.72
N ASN A 310 -12.21 -33.58 -23.74
CA ASN A 310 -12.70 -34.92 -24.16
C ASN A 310 -11.53 -35.92 -24.23
N SER A 311 -11.79 -37.19 -24.06
CA SER A 311 -10.80 -38.22 -24.29
C SER A 311 -10.79 -38.61 -25.77
N PHE A 312 -9.63 -38.56 -26.42
CA PHE A 312 -9.48 -38.92 -27.85
C PHE A 312 -8.17 -39.66 -28.11
N ASP A 313 -8.11 -40.35 -29.27
CA ASP A 313 -6.91 -41.07 -29.75
C ASP A 313 -5.93 -40.04 -30.36
N LEU A 314 -4.80 -39.79 -29.66
CA LEU A 314 -3.77 -38.88 -30.13
C LEU A 314 -3.08 -39.38 -31.42
N ARG A 315 -2.84 -40.68 -31.55
CA ARG A 315 -2.24 -41.30 -32.76
C ARG A 315 -3.10 -41.05 -34.00
N ALA A 316 -4.41 -41.24 -33.86
CA ALA A 316 -5.35 -40.99 -34.98
C ALA A 316 -5.33 -39.51 -35.37
N GLN A 317 -5.33 -38.60 -34.38
CA GLN A 317 -5.30 -37.15 -34.60
C GLN A 317 -3.99 -36.70 -35.31
N LEU A 318 -2.84 -37.20 -34.86
CA LEU A 318 -1.54 -36.88 -35.48
C LEU A 318 -1.45 -37.36 -36.91
N ARG A 319 -1.97 -38.59 -37.21
CA ARG A 319 -2.07 -39.10 -38.60
C ARG A 319 -2.97 -38.21 -39.46
N GLN A 320 -4.12 -37.78 -38.94
CA GLN A 320 -5.02 -36.88 -39.66
C GLN A 320 -4.34 -35.53 -39.97
N ALA A 321 -3.54 -34.99 -39.02
CA ALA A 321 -2.79 -33.76 -39.24
C ALA A 321 -1.75 -33.91 -40.36
N VAL A 322 -1.01 -35.02 -40.43
CA VAL A 322 -0.08 -35.29 -41.52
C VAL A 322 -0.81 -35.46 -42.85
N GLN A 323 -1.92 -36.22 -42.88
CA GLN A 323 -2.72 -36.42 -44.06
C GLN A 323 -3.27 -35.10 -44.64
N SER A 324 -3.66 -34.16 -43.81
CA SER A 324 -4.14 -32.84 -44.25
C SER A 324 -3.06 -32.02 -44.99
N MET A 325 -1.79 -32.41 -44.91
CA MET A 325 -0.65 -31.76 -45.56
C MET A 325 -0.01 -32.57 -46.68
N GLU A 326 -0.61 -33.72 -47.03
CA GLU A 326 -0.03 -34.68 -47.97
C GLU A 326 0.36 -34.05 -49.31
N TRP A 327 -0.46 -33.17 -49.86
CA TRP A 327 -0.17 -32.47 -51.11
C TRP A 327 1.07 -31.56 -51.03
N ARG A 328 1.27 -30.85 -49.90
CA ARG A 328 2.44 -29.97 -49.68
C ARG A 328 3.71 -30.77 -49.46
N ILE A 329 3.58 -31.91 -48.79
CA ILE A 329 4.66 -32.88 -48.55
C ILE A 329 5.11 -33.47 -49.88
N ALA A 330 4.15 -33.87 -50.73
CA ALA A 330 4.43 -34.42 -52.05
C ALA A 330 5.04 -33.40 -53.02
N ASP A 331 4.51 -32.16 -53.03
CA ASP A 331 5.00 -31.06 -53.86
C ASP A 331 6.48 -30.75 -53.57
N LYS A 332 6.90 -30.78 -52.32
CA LYS A 332 8.28 -30.57 -51.87
C LYS A 332 9.11 -31.87 -51.83
N GLN A 333 8.53 -33.02 -52.18
CA GLN A 333 9.19 -34.33 -52.12
C GLN A 333 9.83 -34.64 -50.75
N LEU A 334 9.14 -34.27 -49.64
CA LEU A 334 9.65 -34.48 -48.29
C LEU A 334 9.49 -35.93 -47.83
N ALA A 335 10.53 -36.45 -47.17
CA ALA A 335 10.45 -37.75 -46.51
C ALA A 335 9.80 -37.62 -45.14
N VAL A 336 8.62 -38.22 -44.91
CA VAL A 336 7.94 -38.20 -43.62
C VAL A 336 8.14 -39.50 -42.87
N ARG A 337 8.61 -39.41 -41.61
CA ARG A 337 8.79 -40.55 -40.70
C ARG A 337 7.82 -40.45 -39.54
N LEU A 338 6.99 -41.46 -39.32
CA LEU A 338 6.01 -41.53 -38.25
C LEU A 338 6.38 -42.63 -37.25
N ASN A 339 6.56 -42.28 -35.97
CA ASN A 339 6.72 -43.24 -34.88
C ASN A 339 5.74 -42.87 -33.78
N LEU A 340 4.51 -43.36 -33.86
CA LEU A 340 3.36 -42.94 -33.05
C LEU A 340 2.87 -44.13 -32.22
N GLU A 341 3.08 -44.08 -30.93
CA GLU A 341 2.49 -45.00 -29.97
C GLU A 341 0.98 -44.76 -29.85
N GLU A 342 0.23 -45.80 -29.60
CA GLU A 342 -1.21 -45.74 -29.38
C GLU A 342 -1.47 -45.23 -27.96
N MET A 343 -2.15 -44.08 -27.84
CA MET A 343 -2.47 -43.49 -26.57
C MET A 343 -3.70 -42.59 -26.63
N LYS A 344 -4.47 -42.60 -25.52
CA LYS A 344 -5.59 -41.68 -25.32
C LYS A 344 -5.14 -40.53 -24.45
N VAL A 345 -5.46 -39.31 -24.83
CA VAL A 345 -5.21 -38.10 -24.08
C VAL A 345 -6.53 -37.39 -23.77
N SER A 346 -6.57 -36.69 -22.63
CA SER A 346 -7.71 -35.88 -22.27
C SER A 346 -7.37 -34.41 -22.55
N GLY A 347 -8.19 -33.75 -23.33
CA GLY A 347 -7.98 -32.34 -23.70
C GLY A 347 -9.02 -31.85 -24.70
N ASP A 348 -8.91 -30.63 -25.14
CA ASP A 348 -9.71 -30.09 -26.24
C ASP A 348 -9.08 -30.57 -27.55
N SER A 349 -9.74 -31.54 -28.18
CA SER A 349 -9.23 -32.19 -29.40
C SER A 349 -9.06 -31.20 -30.56
N ASN A 350 -9.92 -30.17 -30.66
CA ASN A 350 -9.84 -29.21 -31.75
C ASN A 350 -8.65 -28.26 -31.57
N LEU A 351 -8.42 -27.79 -30.35
CA LEU A 351 -7.28 -26.93 -30.03
C LEU A 351 -5.96 -27.70 -30.16
N LEU A 352 -5.89 -28.94 -29.66
CA LEU A 352 -4.69 -29.75 -29.80
C LEU A 352 -4.43 -30.15 -31.28
N TYR A 353 -5.47 -30.38 -32.09
CA TYR A 353 -5.31 -30.53 -33.53
C TYR A 353 -4.67 -29.30 -34.17
N GLN A 354 -5.06 -28.08 -33.74
CA GLN A 354 -4.46 -26.83 -34.21
C GLN A 354 -2.97 -26.71 -33.81
N VAL A 355 -2.56 -27.24 -32.65
CA VAL A 355 -1.14 -27.34 -32.27
C VAL A 355 -0.36 -28.15 -33.32
N TRP A 356 -0.84 -29.35 -33.65
CA TRP A 356 -0.15 -30.23 -34.59
C TRP A 356 -0.07 -29.62 -35.99
N ILE A 357 -1.16 -29.05 -36.47
CA ILE A 357 -1.19 -28.33 -37.75
C ILE A 357 -0.18 -27.20 -37.81
N ASN A 358 -0.10 -26.35 -36.74
CA ASN A 358 0.85 -25.25 -36.72
C ASN A 358 2.30 -25.73 -36.72
N LEU A 359 2.64 -26.75 -35.91
CA LEU A 359 4.00 -27.31 -35.87
C LEU A 359 4.39 -28.00 -37.17
N LEU A 360 3.51 -28.84 -37.71
CA LEU A 360 3.76 -29.55 -38.99
C LEU A 360 3.82 -28.58 -40.17
N SER A 361 2.94 -27.58 -40.20
CA SER A 361 2.98 -26.55 -41.27
C SER A 361 4.30 -25.79 -41.25
N ASN A 362 4.83 -25.46 -40.07
CA ASN A 362 6.16 -24.85 -39.97
C ASN A 362 7.26 -25.79 -40.43
N ALA A 363 7.25 -27.06 -40.00
CA ALA A 363 8.22 -28.04 -40.42
C ALA A 363 8.23 -28.21 -41.95
N VAL A 364 7.07 -28.39 -42.59
CA VAL A 364 6.95 -28.51 -44.05
C VAL A 364 7.36 -27.23 -44.79
N LYS A 365 7.03 -26.07 -44.22
CA LYS A 365 7.34 -24.76 -44.80
C LYS A 365 8.85 -24.50 -44.87
N TYR A 366 9.56 -24.71 -43.76
CA TYR A 366 10.96 -24.34 -43.58
C TYR A 366 11.93 -25.47 -43.97
N THR A 367 11.43 -26.66 -44.32
CA THR A 367 12.26 -27.72 -44.88
C THR A 367 12.40 -27.52 -46.37
N PRO A 368 13.65 -27.55 -46.93
CA PRO A 368 13.87 -27.49 -48.36
C PRO A 368 13.36 -28.75 -49.05
N ALA A 369 13.14 -28.66 -50.37
CA ALA A 369 12.73 -29.82 -51.18
C ALA A 369 13.71 -31.01 -51.04
N GLY A 370 13.20 -32.23 -50.91
CA GLY A 370 13.97 -33.45 -50.65
C GLY A 370 14.41 -33.66 -49.20
N GLY A 371 14.07 -32.74 -48.29
CA GLY A 371 14.35 -32.86 -46.84
C GLY A 371 13.45 -33.86 -46.12
N SER A 372 13.52 -33.91 -44.80
CA SER A 372 12.71 -34.86 -44.02
C SER A 372 12.01 -34.19 -42.82
N VAL A 373 10.82 -34.70 -42.47
CA VAL A 373 10.04 -34.36 -41.28
C VAL A 373 9.77 -35.62 -40.48
N ALA A 374 10.11 -35.66 -39.21
CA ALA A 374 9.83 -36.76 -38.31
C ALA A 374 8.81 -36.35 -37.25
N LEU A 375 7.78 -37.14 -37.05
CA LEU A 375 6.77 -36.97 -36.01
C LEU A 375 6.80 -38.20 -35.09
N THR A 376 7.08 -37.97 -33.81
CA THR A 376 7.10 -39.03 -32.80
C THR A 376 6.10 -38.72 -31.69
N ALA A 377 5.45 -39.75 -31.17
CA ALA A 377 4.60 -39.65 -30.00
C ALA A 377 4.86 -40.84 -29.09
N LYS A 378 5.23 -40.59 -27.83
CA LYS A 378 5.59 -41.60 -26.83
C LYS A 378 4.97 -41.30 -25.48
N ALA A 379 4.60 -42.32 -24.74
CA ALA A 379 4.24 -42.19 -23.34
C ALA A 379 5.53 -42.09 -22.48
N ALA A 380 5.55 -41.15 -21.56
CA ALA A 380 6.67 -40.93 -20.64
C ALA A 380 6.13 -40.68 -19.22
N GLY A 381 5.94 -41.75 -18.44
CA GLY A 381 5.29 -41.70 -17.13
C GLY A 381 3.87 -41.15 -17.22
N ASP A 382 3.56 -40.10 -16.45
CA ASP A 382 2.25 -39.44 -16.42
C ASP A 382 2.05 -38.39 -17.51
N SER A 383 2.91 -38.38 -18.53
CA SER A 383 2.84 -37.43 -19.64
C SER A 383 3.00 -38.10 -21.00
N CYS A 384 2.42 -37.54 -22.06
CA CYS A 384 2.77 -37.85 -23.43
C CYS A 384 3.76 -36.80 -23.96
N VAL A 385 4.70 -37.29 -24.76
CA VAL A 385 5.69 -36.45 -25.43
C VAL A 385 5.50 -36.58 -26.94
N VAL A 386 5.13 -35.46 -27.57
CA VAL A 386 5.05 -35.38 -29.03
C VAL A 386 6.22 -34.52 -29.53
N THR A 387 6.97 -35.07 -30.48
CA THR A 387 8.12 -34.39 -31.08
C THR A 387 7.94 -34.23 -32.58
N VAL A 388 8.10 -33.00 -33.05
CA VAL A 388 8.14 -32.68 -34.50
C VAL A 388 9.55 -32.21 -34.80
N THR A 389 10.25 -32.98 -35.65
CA THR A 389 11.63 -32.66 -36.07
C THR A 389 11.68 -32.45 -37.57
N ASP A 390 12.31 -31.39 -38.02
CA ASP A 390 12.56 -31.11 -39.43
C ASP A 390 14.07 -31.00 -39.72
N THR A 391 14.45 -31.13 -40.98
CA THR A 391 15.79 -30.90 -41.49
C THR A 391 15.88 -29.56 -42.26
N GLY A 392 15.21 -28.55 -41.73
CA GLY A 392 15.12 -27.23 -42.31
C GLY A 392 16.32 -26.36 -42.05
N GLU A 393 16.17 -25.07 -42.33
CA GLU A 393 17.24 -24.04 -42.17
C GLU A 393 17.68 -23.86 -40.75
N GLY A 394 16.88 -24.30 -39.77
CA GLY A 394 17.14 -24.07 -38.33
C GLY A 394 16.94 -22.65 -37.91
N ILE A 395 17.09 -22.40 -36.59
CA ILE A 395 16.85 -21.12 -35.91
C ILE A 395 18.10 -20.77 -35.10
N ALA A 396 18.54 -19.52 -35.15
CA ALA A 396 19.65 -19.04 -34.33
C ALA A 396 19.31 -19.03 -32.84
N ASN A 397 20.27 -19.38 -31.99
CA ASN A 397 20.06 -19.46 -30.54
C ASN A 397 19.53 -18.17 -29.91
N GLU A 398 19.92 -17.01 -30.47
CA GLU A 398 19.49 -15.69 -30.02
C GLU A 398 18.00 -15.43 -30.24
N GLU A 399 17.41 -16.12 -31.25
CA GLU A 399 15.99 -15.94 -31.61
C GLU A 399 15.05 -16.92 -30.92
N LEU A 400 15.57 -18.07 -30.43
CA LEU A 400 14.76 -19.13 -29.80
C LEU A 400 13.83 -18.61 -28.67
N PRO A 401 14.23 -17.66 -27.82
CA PRO A 401 13.32 -17.10 -26.79
C PRO A 401 12.12 -16.36 -27.37
N MET A 402 12.28 -15.76 -28.57
CA MET A 402 11.31 -14.83 -29.16
C MET A 402 10.34 -15.50 -30.14
N ILE A 403 10.62 -16.74 -30.64
CA ILE A 403 9.78 -17.40 -31.67
C ILE A 403 8.35 -17.67 -31.20
N PHE A 404 8.09 -17.64 -29.87
CA PHE A 404 6.78 -17.84 -29.29
C PHE A 404 6.05 -16.50 -29.04
N ASP A 405 6.71 -15.37 -29.35
CA ASP A 405 6.07 -14.05 -29.21
C ASP A 405 5.12 -13.80 -30.38
N ARG A 406 4.06 -13.04 -30.11
CA ARG A 406 3.04 -12.74 -31.13
C ARG A 406 3.64 -11.92 -32.28
N PHE A 407 3.35 -12.29 -33.51
CA PHE A 407 3.82 -11.65 -34.75
C PHE A 407 5.34 -11.69 -34.96
N TYR A 408 6.07 -12.46 -34.16
CA TYR A 408 7.50 -12.61 -34.34
C TYR A 408 7.83 -13.48 -35.58
N LYS A 409 8.81 -13.03 -36.37
CA LYS A 409 9.31 -13.71 -37.60
C LYS A 409 10.82 -13.61 -37.59
N VAL A 410 11.52 -14.74 -37.74
CA VAL A 410 12.99 -14.86 -37.72
C VAL A 410 13.67 -14.03 -38.81
N ASP A 411 13.08 -13.85 -39.97
CA ASP A 411 13.61 -13.08 -41.09
C ASP A 411 12.58 -12.08 -41.63
N ARG A 412 12.77 -10.80 -41.38
CA ARG A 412 11.96 -9.71 -41.98
C ARG A 412 12.30 -9.44 -43.46
N ALA A 413 13.49 -9.88 -43.93
CA ALA A 413 14.03 -9.47 -45.24
C ALA A 413 13.89 -10.50 -46.34
N ARG A 414 13.74 -11.83 -46.06
CA ARG A 414 13.73 -12.90 -47.07
C ARG A 414 12.36 -13.40 -47.48
N THR A 415 11.27 -12.94 -46.90
CA THR A 415 9.97 -13.60 -46.98
C THR A 415 8.88 -12.81 -47.68
N HIS A 416 9.17 -12.15 -48.80
CA HIS A 416 8.09 -11.71 -49.69
C HIS A 416 7.25 -12.88 -50.25
N GLU A 417 7.78 -14.11 -50.27
CA GLU A 417 7.07 -15.29 -50.78
C GLU A 417 6.43 -16.20 -49.70
N THR A 418 6.77 -16.04 -48.42
CA THR A 418 6.24 -16.93 -47.38
C THR A 418 5.33 -16.17 -46.42
N GLN A 419 4.06 -16.05 -46.78
CA GLN A 419 2.98 -15.39 -46.04
C GLN A 419 2.63 -16.11 -44.71
N SER A 420 3.31 -15.81 -43.60
CA SER A 420 2.92 -16.26 -42.25
C SER A 420 2.58 -15.08 -41.36
N SER A 421 1.54 -15.21 -40.54
CA SER A 421 1.07 -14.19 -39.62
C SER A 421 2.00 -13.99 -38.39
N GLY A 422 2.92 -14.92 -38.11
CA GLY A 422 3.71 -14.95 -36.88
C GLY A 422 2.90 -15.27 -35.61
N LEU A 423 1.64 -15.73 -35.73
CA LEU A 423 0.78 -16.09 -34.61
C LEU A 423 0.80 -17.59 -34.29
N GLY A 424 1.23 -18.43 -35.23
CA GLY A 424 1.11 -19.89 -35.10
C GLY A 424 1.80 -20.46 -33.85
N LEU A 425 3.06 -20.12 -33.59
CA LEU A 425 3.79 -20.63 -32.42
C LEU A 425 3.30 -19.98 -31.11
N ALA A 426 2.86 -18.73 -31.12
CA ALA A 426 2.22 -18.11 -29.97
C ALA A 426 0.92 -18.84 -29.59
N ILE A 427 0.11 -19.24 -30.59
CA ILE A 427 -1.11 -20.05 -30.37
C ILE A 427 -0.73 -21.41 -29.78
N VAL A 428 0.29 -22.07 -30.33
CA VAL A 428 0.78 -23.37 -29.81
C VAL A 428 1.14 -23.26 -28.35
N LYS A 429 1.95 -22.28 -27.96
CA LYS A 429 2.36 -22.06 -26.56
C LYS A 429 1.16 -21.82 -25.64
N LYS A 430 0.18 -21.03 -26.08
CA LYS A 430 -1.05 -20.77 -25.32
C LYS A 430 -1.93 -22.03 -25.17
N ILE A 431 -2.16 -22.78 -26.25
CA ILE A 431 -2.97 -24.00 -26.18
C ILE A 431 -2.30 -25.05 -25.30
N VAL A 432 -1.00 -25.28 -25.47
CA VAL A 432 -0.24 -26.23 -24.66
C VAL A 432 -0.27 -25.83 -23.18
N GLY A 433 -0.07 -24.55 -22.88
CA GLY A 433 -0.16 -24.01 -21.51
C GLY A 433 -1.55 -24.17 -20.89
N ALA A 434 -2.63 -23.93 -21.66
CA ALA A 434 -4.01 -24.13 -21.19
C ALA A 434 -4.30 -25.61 -20.88
N HIS A 435 -3.59 -26.57 -21.55
CA HIS A 435 -3.63 -27.98 -21.23
C HIS A 435 -2.64 -28.39 -20.12
N HIS A 436 -2.06 -27.46 -19.39
CA HIS A 436 -1.04 -27.69 -18.34
C HIS A 436 0.21 -28.41 -18.87
N GLY A 437 0.48 -28.28 -20.16
CA GLY A 437 1.65 -28.86 -20.83
C GLY A 437 2.80 -27.88 -20.97
N THR A 438 3.90 -28.36 -21.53
CA THR A 438 5.07 -27.55 -21.88
C THR A 438 5.47 -27.75 -23.32
N ILE A 439 6.01 -26.69 -23.94
CA ILE A 439 6.63 -26.78 -25.27
C ILE A 439 8.07 -26.29 -25.17
N GLU A 440 8.97 -27.07 -25.73
CA GLU A 440 10.39 -26.79 -25.82
C GLU A 440 10.82 -26.81 -27.30
N VAL A 441 11.88 -26.06 -27.61
CA VAL A 441 12.47 -26.01 -28.94
C VAL A 441 13.98 -26.21 -28.83
N SER A 442 14.51 -27.03 -29.75
CA SER A 442 15.95 -27.20 -29.96
C SER A 442 16.21 -27.05 -31.46
N SER A 443 17.14 -26.18 -31.83
CA SER A 443 17.44 -25.89 -33.23
C SER A 443 18.91 -25.59 -33.42
N THR A 444 19.42 -25.93 -34.59
CA THR A 444 20.76 -25.57 -35.01
C THR A 444 20.67 -25.10 -36.47
N VAL A 445 21.23 -23.91 -36.73
CA VAL A 445 21.24 -23.34 -38.08
C VAL A 445 21.87 -24.33 -39.10
N GLY A 446 21.16 -24.63 -40.16
CA GLY A 446 21.57 -25.59 -41.20
C GLY A 446 21.35 -27.06 -40.87
N ALA A 447 20.90 -27.42 -39.67
CA ALA A 447 20.64 -28.81 -39.27
C ALA A 447 19.16 -29.12 -38.99
N GLY A 448 18.32 -28.06 -38.85
CA GLY A 448 16.89 -28.18 -38.64
C GLY A 448 16.42 -27.83 -37.24
N THR A 449 15.12 -28.06 -36.97
CA THR A 449 14.45 -27.69 -35.73
C THR A 449 13.66 -28.86 -35.15
N THR A 450 13.66 -28.96 -33.83
CA THR A 450 12.88 -29.97 -33.10
C THR A 450 12.00 -29.24 -32.07
N PHE A 451 10.68 -29.36 -32.20
CA PHE A 451 9.71 -28.95 -31.20
C PHE A 451 9.26 -30.16 -30.40
N THR A 452 9.30 -30.04 -29.07
CA THR A 452 8.87 -31.08 -28.13
C THR A 452 7.71 -30.56 -27.28
N VAL A 453 6.55 -31.17 -27.43
CA VAL A 453 5.35 -30.86 -26.63
C VAL A 453 5.14 -31.96 -25.62
N ARG A 454 5.01 -31.59 -24.35
CA ARG A 454 4.67 -32.50 -23.24
C ARG A 454 3.28 -32.13 -22.73
N LEU A 455 2.38 -33.11 -22.69
CA LEU A 455 1.02 -32.97 -22.17
C LEU A 455 0.80 -33.98 -21.03
N PRO A 456 0.13 -33.62 -19.93
CA PRO A 456 -0.20 -34.58 -18.89
C PRO A 456 -1.18 -35.63 -19.44
N ILE A 457 -0.92 -36.91 -19.18
CA ILE A 457 -1.88 -37.99 -19.45
C ILE A 457 -2.75 -38.12 -18.21
N VAL A 458 -4.02 -37.83 -18.34
CA VAL A 458 -4.99 -38.29 -17.34
C VAL A 458 -5.23 -39.75 -17.62
N LEU A 459 -4.62 -40.64 -16.85
CA LEU A 459 -4.96 -42.06 -16.87
C LEU A 459 -6.44 -42.16 -16.53
N VAL A 460 -7.27 -42.43 -17.55
CA VAL A 460 -8.64 -42.88 -17.35
C VAL A 460 -8.52 -44.27 -16.72
N THR A 461 -8.46 -44.36 -15.40
CA THR A 461 -8.66 -45.64 -14.71
C THR A 461 -10.04 -46.12 -15.09
N GLY A 462 -10.08 -47.04 -16.02
CA GLY A 462 -11.30 -47.75 -16.39
C GLY A 462 -11.80 -48.50 -15.17
N HIS A 463 -12.88 -48.01 -14.58
CA HIS A 463 -13.72 -48.85 -13.75
C HIS A 463 -14.52 -49.70 -14.71
N SER A 464 -14.12 -50.96 -14.81
CA SER A 464 -14.91 -52.09 -15.36
C SER A 464 -16.14 -52.33 -14.51
#